data_44a633c9bb0d756c45da7218d7be1dd9
#
_entry.id   44a633c9bb0d756c45da7218d7be1dd9
#
_cell.length_a   1.000
_cell.length_b   1.000
_cell.length_c   1.000
_cell.angle_alpha   90.00
_cell.angle_beta   90.00
_cell.angle_gamma   90.00
#
_symmetry.space_group_name_H-M   'P 1'
#
loop_
_entity.id
_entity.type
_entity.pdbx_description
1 polymer ?
#
loop_
_entity_poly.entity_id
_entity_poly.type
_entity_poly.pdbx_seq_one_letter_code
_entity_poly.pdbx_strand_id
1 'polypeptide(L)'
;VPNSTDKGNAIRNLPNLRFPEFREEWEEHELSEYLDFKNGLNPKPNQFGKGIKFISVMDILNNAVITYDCIRASVSVSEEDMSAFSVQKGDILFQRSSETLEDVGRANVYVDDIPAVFGGFVIRGKQKTNYNPLFFKYLLSSPLARKRIIRMGAGAQHFNIGQEGLSKVKLPFACIDEQNKIAKILYLLDKRISLQSKIIDKLQTL
;
A
#
# COMPACT_ATOMS: atom_id res chain seq x y z
N VAL A 1 -16.56 -19.42 49.28
CA VAL A 1 -16.79 -18.84 47.94
C VAL A 1 -15.41 -18.37 47.41
N PRO A 2 -14.84 -19.00 46.41
CA PRO A 2 -13.60 -18.50 45.81
C PRO A 2 -13.92 -17.46 44.74
N ASN A 3 -13.27 -16.32 44.86
CA ASN A 3 -13.23 -15.23 43.88
C ASN A 3 -12.77 -15.73 42.50
N SER A 4 -13.61 -15.59 41.49
CA SER A 4 -13.21 -15.67 40.10
C SER A 4 -12.41 -14.38 39.74
N THR A 5 -11.11 -14.49 39.68
CA THR A 5 -10.26 -13.47 39.05
C THR A 5 -10.59 -13.45 37.57
N ASP A 6 -11.28 -12.38 37.18
CA ASP A 6 -11.49 -11.96 35.80
C ASP A 6 -10.11 -11.65 35.21
N LYS A 7 -9.51 -12.63 34.52
CA LYS A 7 -8.31 -12.41 33.71
C LYS A 7 -8.76 -11.62 32.50
N GLY A 8 -8.55 -10.30 32.56
CA GLY A 8 -8.76 -9.40 31.44
C GLY A 8 -8.21 -10.03 30.17
N ASN A 9 -9.10 -10.21 29.20
CA ASN A 9 -8.79 -10.71 27.88
C ASN A 9 -7.88 -9.67 27.20
N ALA A 10 -6.57 -9.79 27.38
CA ALA A 10 -5.62 -9.01 26.62
C ALA A 10 -5.90 -9.29 25.14
N ILE A 11 -6.27 -8.26 24.38
CA ILE A 11 -6.50 -8.37 22.95
C ILE A 11 -5.16 -8.79 22.34
N ARG A 12 -5.03 -10.07 22.00
CA ARG A 12 -3.83 -10.58 21.35
C ARG A 12 -3.81 -10.05 19.92
N ASN A 13 -2.69 -9.45 19.54
CA ASN A 13 -2.44 -8.99 18.15
C ASN A 13 -2.13 -10.20 17.25
N LEU A 14 -3.11 -11.09 17.09
CA LEU A 14 -3.00 -12.30 16.29
C LEU A 14 -4.11 -12.34 15.24
N PRO A 15 -3.82 -12.73 14.00
CA PRO A 15 -4.86 -13.00 13.02
C PRO A 15 -5.69 -14.22 13.42
N ASN A 16 -6.97 -14.23 13.06
CA ASN A 16 -7.89 -15.36 13.34
C ASN A 16 -7.46 -16.64 12.63
N LEU A 17 -6.82 -16.53 11.46
CA LEU A 17 -6.26 -17.63 10.70
C LEU A 17 -4.76 -17.46 10.63
N ARG A 18 -4.01 -18.46 11.09
CA ARG A 18 -2.55 -18.42 11.16
C ARG A 18 -1.93 -19.77 10.85
N PHE A 19 -0.73 -19.75 10.33
CA PHE A 19 0.08 -20.97 10.17
C PHE A 19 0.53 -21.49 11.54
N PRO A 20 0.42 -22.79 11.81
CA PRO A 20 0.62 -23.35 13.16
C PRO A 20 2.05 -23.23 13.67
N GLU A 21 3.04 -23.06 12.79
CA GLU A 21 4.44 -22.89 13.16
C GLU A 21 4.76 -21.51 13.73
N PHE A 22 3.95 -20.47 13.47
CA PHE A 22 4.15 -19.13 14.03
C PHE A 22 3.31 -18.98 15.29
N ARG A 23 3.93 -18.69 16.41
CA ARG A 23 3.28 -18.61 17.74
C ARG A 23 3.45 -17.26 18.43
N GLU A 24 4.45 -16.48 18.01
CA GLU A 24 4.75 -15.17 18.58
C GLU A 24 3.68 -14.15 18.21
N GLU A 25 3.37 -13.22 19.11
CA GLU A 25 2.42 -12.15 18.81
C GLU A 25 3.01 -11.19 17.78
N TRP A 26 2.14 -10.59 16.97
CA TRP A 26 2.54 -9.53 16.07
C TRP A 26 2.81 -8.26 16.88
N GLU A 27 3.91 -7.59 16.58
CA GLU A 27 4.32 -6.37 17.26
C GLU A 27 3.71 -5.13 16.61
N GLU A 28 3.19 -4.19 17.41
CA GLU A 28 2.69 -2.92 16.89
C GLU A 28 3.82 -1.95 16.61
N HIS A 29 3.90 -1.48 15.36
CA HIS A 29 4.88 -0.50 14.90
C HIS A 29 4.20 0.65 14.16
N GLU A 30 4.79 1.83 14.22
CA GLU A 30 4.41 2.95 13.38
C GLU A 30 4.88 2.73 11.93
N LEU A 31 4.09 3.20 10.95
CA LEU A 31 4.52 3.12 9.55
C LEU A 31 5.83 3.86 9.29
N SER A 32 6.14 4.89 10.07
CA SER A 32 7.42 5.63 10.04
C SER A 32 8.66 4.79 10.35
N GLU A 33 8.50 3.67 11.04
CA GLU A 33 9.60 2.74 11.32
C GLU A 33 9.99 1.95 10.05
N TYR A 34 9.04 1.72 9.16
CA TYR A 34 9.22 0.95 7.92
C TYR A 34 9.37 1.81 6.67
N LEU A 35 8.79 3.00 6.66
CA LEU A 35 8.66 3.84 5.47
C LEU A 35 9.16 5.27 5.72
N ASP A 36 9.83 5.82 4.71
CA ASP A 36 10.12 7.25 4.60
C ASP A 36 9.17 7.89 3.59
N PHE A 37 8.37 8.86 4.05
CA PHE A 37 7.26 9.42 3.28
C PHE A 37 7.68 10.66 2.49
N LYS A 38 7.22 10.75 1.23
CA LYS A 38 7.42 11.92 0.38
C LYS A 38 6.19 12.18 -0.51
N ASN A 39 5.79 13.46 -0.62
CA ASN A 39 4.79 13.89 -1.61
C ASN A 39 5.39 13.86 -3.02
N GLY A 40 4.53 13.59 -4.02
CA GLY A 40 4.93 13.55 -5.41
C GLY A 40 5.12 14.91 -6.06
N LEU A 41 5.62 14.88 -7.28
CA LEU A 41 5.86 16.07 -8.10
C LEU A 41 4.57 16.55 -8.79
N ASN A 42 4.51 17.85 -9.11
CA ASN A 42 3.43 18.48 -9.87
C ASN A 42 3.96 19.00 -11.21
N PRO A 43 4.01 18.16 -12.26
CA PRO A 43 4.51 18.58 -13.57
C PRO A 43 3.57 19.60 -14.22
N LYS A 44 4.16 20.47 -15.05
CA LYS A 44 3.36 21.36 -15.91
C LYS A 44 2.68 20.57 -17.03
N PRO A 45 1.55 21.03 -17.56
CA PRO A 45 0.80 20.32 -18.61
C PRO A 45 1.65 19.94 -19.83
N ASN A 46 2.59 20.79 -20.24
CA ASN A 46 3.46 20.58 -21.40
C ASN A 46 4.58 19.53 -21.17
N GLN A 47 4.75 19.03 -19.95
CA GLN A 47 5.72 18.00 -19.62
C GLN A 47 5.16 16.59 -19.82
N PHE A 48 3.84 16.44 -19.92
CA PHE A 48 3.20 15.13 -20.08
C PHE A 48 3.30 14.57 -21.51
N GLY A 49 3.14 13.25 -21.64
CA GLY A 49 3.06 12.52 -22.90
C GLY A 49 4.36 11.90 -23.40
N LYS A 50 5.48 12.20 -22.79
CA LYS A 50 6.81 11.63 -23.13
C LYS A 50 7.71 11.54 -21.90
N GLY A 51 8.78 10.75 -22.00
CA GLY A 51 9.78 10.60 -20.94
C GLY A 51 9.50 9.39 -20.06
N ILE A 52 9.70 9.54 -18.75
CA ILE A 52 9.57 8.46 -17.78
C ILE A 52 8.11 8.20 -17.39
N LYS A 53 7.80 6.97 -17.00
CA LYS A 53 6.48 6.60 -16.47
C LYS A 53 6.14 7.36 -15.20
N PHE A 54 4.88 7.82 -15.13
CA PHE A 54 4.36 8.70 -14.08
C PHE A 54 3.18 8.04 -13.37
N ILE A 55 3.39 7.63 -12.13
CA ILE A 55 2.38 6.97 -11.31
C ILE A 55 1.36 7.98 -10.81
N SER A 56 0.11 7.72 -11.11
CA SER A 56 -1.06 8.47 -10.70
C SER A 56 -1.89 7.69 -9.66
N VAL A 57 -2.93 8.33 -9.12
CA VAL A 57 -3.90 7.66 -8.23
C VAL A 57 -4.59 6.47 -8.94
N MET A 58 -4.86 6.60 -10.24
CA MET A 58 -5.52 5.51 -11.01
C MET A 58 -4.65 4.25 -11.08
N ASP A 59 -3.32 4.39 -11.11
CA ASP A 59 -2.41 3.25 -11.11
C ASP A 59 -2.44 2.51 -9.75
N ILE A 60 -2.65 3.24 -8.64
CA ILE A 60 -2.83 2.67 -7.30
C ILE A 60 -4.13 1.87 -7.21
N LEU A 61 -5.22 2.43 -7.74
CA LEU A 61 -6.58 1.90 -7.53
C LEU A 61 -6.93 0.75 -8.49
N ASN A 62 -6.45 0.79 -9.73
CA ASN A 62 -6.91 -0.10 -10.80
C ASN A 62 -6.01 -1.32 -11.05
N ASN A 63 -4.90 -1.45 -10.34
CA ASN A 63 -3.97 -2.54 -10.53
C ASN A 63 -3.86 -3.40 -9.27
N ALA A 64 -3.71 -4.71 -9.46
CA ALA A 64 -3.43 -5.64 -8.36
C ALA A 64 -2.08 -5.31 -7.69
N VAL A 65 -1.06 -4.98 -8.49
CA VAL A 65 0.23 -4.40 -8.11
C VAL A 65 0.65 -3.43 -9.19
N ILE A 66 1.50 -2.46 -8.88
CA ILE A 66 1.97 -1.50 -9.87
C ILE A 66 3.25 -2.04 -10.51
N THR A 67 3.21 -2.27 -11.82
CA THR A 67 4.36 -2.58 -12.67
C THR A 67 4.65 -1.43 -13.60
N TYR A 68 5.85 -1.35 -14.17
CA TYR A 68 6.20 -0.32 -15.13
C TYR A 68 5.25 -0.28 -16.33
N ASP A 69 4.89 -1.46 -16.86
CA ASP A 69 4.03 -1.59 -18.05
C ASP A 69 2.57 -1.15 -17.79
N CYS A 70 2.06 -1.30 -16.56
CA CYS A 70 0.67 -0.91 -16.26
C CYS A 70 0.50 0.62 -16.14
N ILE A 71 1.58 1.39 -15.96
CA ILE A 71 1.53 2.84 -15.84
C ILE A 71 1.28 3.45 -17.21
N ARG A 72 0.19 4.21 -17.33
CA ARG A 72 -0.25 4.79 -18.62
C ARG A 72 0.40 6.14 -18.91
N ALA A 73 0.52 7.00 -17.90
CA ALA A 73 1.06 8.33 -18.06
C ALA A 73 2.59 8.32 -18.14
N SER A 74 3.15 9.31 -18.83
CA SER A 74 4.58 9.60 -18.87
C SER A 74 4.81 11.10 -18.73
N VAL A 75 6.00 11.47 -18.24
CA VAL A 75 6.36 12.85 -17.99
C VAL A 75 7.83 13.09 -18.26
N SER A 76 8.16 14.25 -18.82
CA SER A 76 9.54 14.74 -18.92
C SER A 76 9.93 15.44 -17.63
N VAL A 77 10.97 14.95 -16.96
CA VAL A 77 11.48 15.49 -15.71
C VAL A 77 12.98 15.79 -15.84
N SER A 78 13.49 16.67 -15.00
CA SER A 78 14.92 16.90 -14.84
C SER A 78 15.61 15.70 -14.17
N GLU A 79 16.94 15.62 -14.26
CA GLU A 79 17.70 14.60 -13.51
C GLU A 79 17.53 14.76 -12.00
N GLU A 80 17.41 15.99 -11.51
CA GLU A 80 17.15 16.32 -10.12
C GLU A 80 15.79 15.77 -9.67
N ASP A 81 14.71 16.04 -10.44
CA ASP A 81 13.38 15.52 -10.16
C ASP A 81 13.35 14.00 -10.25
N MET A 82 14.04 13.42 -11.24
CA MET A 82 14.17 11.98 -11.36
C MET A 82 14.81 11.37 -10.12
N SER A 83 15.89 11.95 -9.62
CA SER A 83 16.55 11.50 -8.38
C SER A 83 15.65 11.66 -7.16
N ALA A 84 14.95 12.81 -7.05
CA ALA A 84 14.14 13.16 -5.89
C ALA A 84 12.82 12.37 -5.81
N PHE A 85 12.20 12.06 -6.95
CA PHE A 85 10.87 11.45 -7.04
C PHE A 85 10.88 10.05 -7.65
N SER A 86 12.03 9.41 -7.72
CA SER A 86 12.14 8.02 -8.17
C SER A 86 11.38 7.07 -7.25
N VAL A 87 10.60 6.18 -7.86
CA VAL A 87 9.96 5.04 -7.21
C VAL A 87 10.73 3.80 -7.58
N GLN A 88 11.05 2.99 -6.60
CA GLN A 88 11.79 1.74 -6.74
C GLN A 88 10.97 0.55 -6.29
N LYS A 89 11.36 -0.63 -6.71
CA LYS A 89 10.76 -1.89 -6.28
C LYS A 89 10.68 -1.99 -4.76
N GLY A 90 9.48 -2.31 -4.26
CA GLY A 90 9.20 -2.38 -2.83
C GLY A 90 8.61 -1.12 -2.23
N ASP A 91 8.70 0.03 -2.90
CA ASP A 91 8.07 1.26 -2.42
C ASP A 91 6.54 1.12 -2.40
N ILE A 92 5.92 1.72 -1.38
CA ILE A 92 4.46 1.75 -1.21
C ILE A 92 3.94 3.13 -1.66
N LEU A 93 2.92 3.12 -2.52
CA LEU A 93 2.28 4.33 -3.02
C LEU A 93 0.90 4.48 -2.37
N PHE A 94 0.64 5.64 -1.76
CA PHE A 94 -0.62 5.95 -1.09
C PHE A 94 -1.38 7.03 -1.86
N GLN A 95 -2.69 6.84 -2.01
CA GLN A 95 -3.59 7.88 -2.48
C GLN A 95 -3.66 9.00 -1.44
N ARG A 96 -3.21 10.21 -1.82
CA ARG A 96 -3.19 11.36 -0.94
C ARG A 96 -4.56 12.02 -0.76
N SER A 97 -5.32 12.11 -1.84
CA SER A 97 -6.59 12.82 -1.88
C SER A 97 -7.68 11.92 -2.45
N SER A 98 -8.89 12.02 -1.90
CA SER A 98 -10.06 11.28 -2.35
C SER A 98 -11.34 12.10 -2.19
N GLU A 99 -12.38 11.82 -2.99
CA GLU A 99 -13.72 12.37 -2.85
C GLU A 99 -14.48 11.71 -1.69
N THR A 100 -14.08 10.51 -1.28
CA THR A 100 -14.67 9.77 -0.15
C THR A 100 -13.63 9.55 0.95
N LEU A 101 -14.08 9.60 2.19
CA LEU A 101 -13.22 9.34 3.34
C LEU A 101 -12.73 7.89 3.37
N GLU A 102 -13.56 6.97 2.91
CA GLU A 102 -13.27 5.54 2.87
C GLU A 102 -12.11 5.20 1.93
N ASP A 103 -11.87 6.03 0.91
CA ASP A 103 -10.85 5.76 -0.10
C ASP A 103 -9.51 6.46 0.17
N VAL A 104 -9.50 7.49 1.03
CA VAL A 104 -8.26 8.22 1.34
C VAL A 104 -7.18 7.28 1.90
N GLY A 105 -5.95 7.45 1.47
CA GLY A 105 -4.82 6.61 1.92
C GLY A 105 -4.88 5.16 1.46
N ARG A 106 -5.67 4.82 0.41
CA ARG A 106 -5.52 3.52 -0.27
C ARG A 106 -4.10 3.37 -0.78
N ALA A 107 -3.58 2.16 -0.69
CA ALA A 107 -2.17 1.90 -0.98
C ALA A 107 -1.98 0.75 -1.96
N ASN A 108 -0.90 0.82 -2.72
CA ASN A 108 -0.42 -0.25 -3.58
C ASN A 108 1.10 -0.28 -3.59
N VAL A 109 1.69 -1.37 -4.04
CA VAL A 109 3.12 -1.61 -4.08
C VAL A 109 3.65 -1.54 -5.50
N TYR A 110 4.82 -0.91 -5.67
CA TYR A 110 5.58 -0.97 -6.91
C TYR A 110 6.49 -2.20 -6.91
N VAL A 111 6.41 -3.04 -7.95
CA VAL A 111 7.09 -4.34 -7.96
C VAL A 111 8.10 -4.50 -9.10
N ASP A 112 8.34 -3.45 -9.89
CA ASP A 112 9.25 -3.50 -11.04
C ASP A 112 10.64 -2.96 -10.69
N ASP A 113 11.65 -3.40 -11.46
CA ASP A 113 13.03 -2.97 -11.28
C ASP A 113 13.35 -1.67 -12.07
N ILE A 114 12.49 -1.29 -13.03
CA ILE A 114 12.62 -0.05 -13.80
C ILE A 114 12.05 1.10 -12.99
N PRO A 115 12.80 2.18 -12.71
CA PRO A 115 12.29 3.28 -11.92
C PRO A 115 11.19 4.07 -12.64
N ALA A 116 10.21 4.57 -11.88
CA ALA A 116 9.17 5.49 -12.32
C ALA A 116 9.18 6.73 -11.41
N VAL A 117 8.41 7.77 -11.74
CA VAL A 117 8.16 8.91 -10.86
C VAL A 117 6.68 8.96 -10.48
N PHE A 118 6.30 9.76 -9.50
CA PHE A 118 4.93 9.79 -8.98
C PHE A 118 4.39 11.21 -8.78
N GLY A 119 3.08 11.35 -8.91
CA GLY A 119 2.38 12.63 -8.91
C GLY A 119 1.99 13.16 -7.55
N GLY A 120 1.69 14.46 -7.47
CA GLY A 120 1.40 15.20 -6.22
C GLY A 120 0.14 14.74 -5.47
N PHE A 121 -0.75 13.96 -6.10
CA PHE A 121 -1.87 13.29 -5.44
C PHE A 121 -1.51 11.91 -4.88
N VAL A 122 -0.23 11.55 -4.93
CA VAL A 122 0.33 10.30 -4.41
C VAL A 122 1.38 10.64 -3.35
N ILE A 123 1.43 9.84 -2.28
CA ILE A 123 2.53 9.85 -1.31
C ILE A 123 3.31 8.55 -1.48
N ARG A 124 4.63 8.64 -1.67
CA ARG A 124 5.50 7.48 -1.65
C ARG A 124 5.96 7.20 -0.22
N GLY A 125 5.82 5.96 0.23
CA GLY A 125 6.52 5.40 1.36
C GLY A 125 7.71 4.60 0.84
N LYS A 126 8.92 5.18 0.90
CA LYS A 126 10.17 4.51 0.54
C LYS A 126 10.55 3.52 1.62
N GLN A 127 10.94 2.31 1.23
CA GLN A 127 11.37 1.28 2.15
C GLN A 127 12.62 1.70 2.96
N LYS A 128 12.53 1.64 4.30
CA LYS A 128 13.62 1.91 5.25
C LYS A 128 14.20 0.66 5.87
N THR A 129 13.33 -0.30 6.19
CA THR A 129 13.68 -1.53 6.88
C THR A 129 13.22 -2.74 6.08
N ASN A 130 13.68 -3.92 6.45
CA ASN A 130 13.29 -5.14 5.73
C ASN A 130 11.85 -5.52 6.04
N TYR A 131 11.03 -5.64 5.00
CA TYR A 131 9.68 -6.21 5.03
C TYR A 131 9.36 -6.85 3.67
N ASN A 132 8.33 -7.70 3.63
CA ASN A 132 7.80 -8.19 2.37
C ASN A 132 6.82 -7.15 1.76
N PRO A 133 7.12 -6.56 0.58
CA PRO A 133 6.29 -5.50 0.01
C PRO A 133 4.85 -5.92 -0.31
N LEU A 134 4.63 -7.18 -0.73
CA LEU A 134 3.29 -7.71 -0.97
C LEU A 134 2.52 -7.91 0.34
N PHE A 135 3.18 -8.41 1.39
CA PHE A 135 2.56 -8.48 2.72
C PHE A 135 2.13 -7.09 3.18
N PHE A 136 3.00 -6.09 3.02
CA PHE A 136 2.71 -4.71 3.41
C PHE A 136 1.46 -4.17 2.68
N LYS A 137 1.37 -4.39 1.35
CA LYS A 137 0.17 -4.06 0.55
C LYS A 137 -1.10 -4.71 1.13
N TYR A 138 -1.06 -6.01 1.45
CA TYR A 138 -2.20 -6.72 2.00
C TYR A 138 -2.56 -6.23 3.41
N LEU A 139 -1.56 -5.99 4.25
CA LEU A 139 -1.76 -5.43 5.59
C LEU A 139 -2.47 -4.07 5.51
N LEU A 140 -2.01 -3.16 4.64
CA LEU A 140 -2.62 -1.84 4.44
C LEU A 140 -4.05 -1.91 3.88
N SER A 141 -4.41 -2.99 3.19
CA SER A 141 -5.75 -3.23 2.68
C SER A 141 -6.69 -3.88 3.71
N SER A 142 -6.16 -4.34 4.85
CA SER A 142 -6.96 -4.98 5.91
C SER A 142 -7.96 -4.01 6.55
N PRO A 143 -9.11 -4.50 7.06
CA PRO A 143 -10.09 -3.65 7.74
C PRO A 143 -9.51 -2.86 8.92
N LEU A 144 -8.57 -3.45 9.67
CA LEU A 144 -7.89 -2.78 10.78
C LEU A 144 -7.04 -1.60 10.29
N ALA A 145 -6.20 -1.83 9.28
CA ALA A 145 -5.35 -0.79 8.72
C ALA A 145 -6.20 0.33 8.09
N ARG A 146 -7.22 -0.02 7.30
CA ARG A 146 -8.14 0.96 6.70
C ARG A 146 -8.78 1.85 7.75
N LYS A 147 -9.33 1.24 8.82
CA LYS A 147 -9.93 1.99 9.94
C LYS A 147 -8.96 2.97 10.60
N ARG A 148 -7.69 2.58 10.75
CA ARG A 148 -6.65 3.43 11.37
C ARG A 148 -6.19 4.54 10.42
N ILE A 149 -6.00 4.23 9.13
CA ILE A 149 -5.59 5.21 8.10
C ILE A 149 -6.67 6.26 7.88
N ILE A 150 -7.92 5.85 7.72
CA ILE A 150 -9.07 6.75 7.49
C ILE A 150 -9.20 7.80 8.60
N ARG A 151 -8.90 7.45 9.84
CA ARG A 151 -8.92 8.40 10.97
C ARG A 151 -7.89 9.52 10.86
N MET A 152 -6.86 9.35 10.05
CA MET A 152 -5.85 10.37 9.77
C MET A 152 -6.22 11.26 8.58
N GLY A 153 -7.27 10.91 7.84
CA GLY A 153 -7.82 11.73 6.77
C GLY A 153 -8.62 12.91 7.31
N ALA A 154 -8.48 14.06 6.68
CA ALA A 154 -9.19 15.29 7.03
C ALA A 154 -9.73 15.99 5.79
N GLY A 155 -10.86 16.67 5.91
CA GLY A 155 -11.49 17.45 4.85
C GLY A 155 -13.01 17.39 4.95
N ALA A 156 -13.70 18.32 4.24
CA ALA A 156 -15.16 18.38 4.21
C ALA A 156 -15.76 17.90 2.86
N GLN A 157 -15.12 18.23 1.75
CA GLN A 157 -15.54 17.81 0.39
C GLN A 157 -14.49 16.94 -0.29
N HIS A 158 -13.20 17.20 -0.01
CA HIS A 158 -12.07 16.39 -0.45
C HIS A 158 -11.28 15.96 0.76
N PHE A 159 -11.17 14.67 0.96
CA PHE A 159 -10.42 14.10 2.07
C PHE A 159 -8.96 13.95 1.70
N ASN A 160 -8.08 14.45 2.55
CA ASN A 160 -6.65 14.39 2.33
C ASN A 160 -5.96 13.72 3.51
N ILE A 161 -4.91 12.97 3.22
CA ILE A 161 -3.99 12.45 4.23
C ILE A 161 -2.60 13.01 3.97
N GLY A 162 -1.91 13.42 5.03
CA GLY A 162 -0.53 13.93 4.96
C GLY A 162 0.49 12.87 5.35
N GLN A 163 1.76 13.17 5.04
CA GLN A 163 2.89 12.32 5.44
C GLN A 163 2.91 12.09 6.96
N GLU A 164 2.68 13.15 7.74
CA GLU A 164 2.65 13.08 9.20
C GLU A 164 1.51 12.18 9.72
N GLY A 165 0.33 12.24 9.10
CA GLY A 165 -0.78 11.36 9.45
C GLY A 165 -0.45 9.89 9.17
N LEU A 166 0.10 9.60 7.98
CA LEU A 166 0.54 8.23 7.63
C LEU A 166 1.65 7.73 8.55
N SER A 167 2.62 8.57 8.89
CA SER A 167 3.78 8.17 9.70
C SER A 167 3.39 7.65 11.09
N LYS A 168 2.33 8.20 11.67
CA LYS A 168 1.82 7.87 13.01
C LYS A 168 0.83 6.69 13.04
N VAL A 169 0.47 6.14 11.90
CA VAL A 169 -0.41 4.96 11.85
C VAL A 169 0.33 3.76 12.43
N LYS A 170 -0.22 3.17 13.48
CA LYS A 170 0.29 1.94 14.10
C LYS A 170 -0.42 0.74 13.53
N LEU A 171 0.34 -0.29 13.16
CA LEU A 171 -0.19 -1.57 12.66
C LEU A 171 0.59 -2.73 13.29
N PRO A 172 -0.06 -3.90 13.48
CA PRO A 172 0.63 -5.09 13.91
C PRO A 172 1.37 -5.73 12.74
N PHE A 173 2.65 -6.08 12.95
CA PHE A 173 3.51 -6.72 11.97
C PHE A 173 3.97 -8.09 12.42
N ALA A 174 3.90 -9.06 11.51
CA ALA A 174 4.47 -10.38 11.67
C ALA A 174 6.01 -10.36 11.53
N CYS A 175 6.68 -11.41 11.98
CA CYS A 175 8.08 -11.65 11.62
C CYS A 175 8.22 -11.85 10.09
N ILE A 176 9.40 -11.62 9.54
CA ILE A 176 9.63 -11.62 8.08
C ILE A 176 9.28 -12.95 7.42
N ASP A 177 9.50 -14.08 8.07
CA ASP A 177 9.17 -15.40 7.52
C ASP A 177 7.67 -15.61 7.42
N GLU A 178 6.91 -15.16 8.42
CA GLU A 178 5.45 -15.19 8.38
C GLU A 178 4.91 -14.22 7.32
N GLN A 179 5.48 -13.01 7.19
CA GLN A 179 5.14 -12.07 6.12
C GLN A 179 5.30 -12.71 4.73
N ASN A 180 6.43 -13.37 4.49
CA ASN A 180 6.73 -14.04 3.22
C ASN A 180 5.70 -15.13 2.90
N LYS A 181 5.31 -15.91 3.90
CA LYS A 181 4.37 -17.01 3.73
C LYS A 181 2.94 -16.51 3.46
N ILE A 182 2.50 -15.50 4.21
CA ILE A 182 1.20 -14.84 4.00
C ILE A 182 1.15 -14.20 2.61
N ALA A 183 2.15 -13.40 2.27
CA ALA A 183 2.24 -12.72 0.97
C ALA A 183 2.16 -13.69 -0.21
N LYS A 184 2.89 -14.81 -0.14
CA LYS A 184 2.89 -15.84 -1.18
C LYS A 184 1.49 -16.42 -1.42
N ILE A 185 0.77 -16.78 -0.36
CA ILE A 185 -0.58 -17.37 -0.49
C ILE A 185 -1.55 -16.33 -1.05
N LEU A 186 -1.60 -15.13 -0.48
CA LEU A 186 -2.53 -14.10 -0.93
C LEU A 186 -2.27 -13.69 -2.40
N TYR A 187 -1.01 -13.58 -2.79
CA TYR A 187 -0.64 -13.30 -4.18
C TYR A 187 -1.06 -14.41 -5.16
N LEU A 188 -0.93 -15.67 -4.76
CA LEU A 188 -1.38 -16.80 -5.58
C LEU A 188 -2.90 -16.83 -5.73
N LEU A 189 -3.63 -16.47 -4.66
CA LEU A 189 -5.09 -16.34 -4.70
C LEU A 189 -5.51 -15.19 -5.63
N ASP A 190 -4.90 -14.01 -5.52
CA ASP A 190 -5.17 -12.88 -6.41
C ASP A 190 -4.93 -13.25 -7.89
N LYS A 191 -3.81 -13.91 -8.17
CA LYS A 191 -3.53 -14.40 -9.54
C LYS A 191 -4.60 -15.36 -10.06
N ARG A 192 -5.05 -16.30 -9.23
CA ARG A 192 -6.08 -17.27 -9.60
C ARG A 192 -7.41 -16.58 -9.86
N ILE A 193 -7.82 -15.63 -9.00
CA ILE A 193 -9.04 -14.84 -9.18
C ILE A 193 -8.97 -14.05 -10.49
N SER A 194 -7.87 -13.33 -10.72
CA SER A 194 -7.68 -12.55 -11.96
C SER A 194 -7.73 -13.42 -13.22
N LEU A 195 -7.14 -14.62 -13.20
CA LEU A 195 -7.19 -15.54 -14.33
C LEU A 195 -8.60 -16.04 -14.58
N GLN A 196 -9.34 -16.41 -13.54
CA GLN A 196 -10.73 -16.85 -13.65
C GLN A 196 -11.64 -15.74 -14.19
N SER A 197 -11.48 -14.49 -13.73
CA SER A 197 -12.23 -13.35 -14.27
C SER A 197 -11.99 -13.17 -15.76
N LYS A 198 -10.74 -13.24 -16.22
CA LYS A 198 -10.41 -13.15 -17.65
C LYS A 198 -11.01 -14.27 -18.50
N ILE A 199 -11.15 -15.49 -17.94
CA ILE A 199 -11.80 -16.62 -18.63
C ILE A 199 -13.30 -16.34 -18.75
N ILE A 200 -13.94 -15.88 -17.67
CA ILE A 200 -15.38 -15.53 -17.66
C ILE A 200 -15.66 -14.44 -18.69
N ASP A 201 -14.88 -13.35 -18.67
CA ASP A 201 -15.03 -12.24 -19.64
C ASP A 201 -14.94 -12.73 -21.09
N LYS A 202 -13.98 -13.62 -21.38
CA LYS A 202 -13.86 -14.21 -22.73
C LYS A 202 -15.05 -15.07 -23.12
N LEU A 203 -15.61 -15.85 -22.18
CA LEU A 203 -16.78 -16.70 -22.46
C LEU A 203 -18.05 -15.88 -22.66
N GLN A 204 -18.16 -14.71 -22.02
CA GLN A 204 -19.31 -13.79 -22.18
C GLN A 204 -19.25 -13.01 -23.49
N THR A 205 -18.08 -12.92 -24.13
CA THR A 205 -17.88 -12.21 -25.41
C THR A 205 -17.95 -13.12 -26.63
N LEU A 206 -18.20 -14.42 -26.45
CA LEU A 206 -18.47 -15.41 -27.49
C LEU A 206 -19.97 -15.59 -27.73
#